data_1e05b196a6505e530e8c01c172660426
#
_entry.id   1e05b196a6505e530e8c01c172660426
#
_cell.length_a   1.000
_cell.length_b   1.000
_cell.length_c   1.000
_cell.angle_alpha   90.00
_cell.angle_beta   90.00
_cell.angle_gamma   90.00
#
_symmetry.space_group_name_H-M   'P 1'
#
loop_
_entity.id
_entity.type
_entity.pdbx_description
1 polymer ?
#
loop_
_entity_poly.entity_id
_entity_poly.type
_entity_poly.pdbx_seq_one_letter_code
_entity_poly.pdbx_strand_id
1 'polypeptide(L)'
;MIKFVQYGCGKMSLYTMRYAMEKGYELVGAIDINPNIIGKDVSTLLGGNELGIKISDAKDAEELLREVKPNIVIITTMSLMNDVKDSLLLCAKLGINAITTCEEAFYPFNSSPKLSEEIDELAKKNNCTITGSGYQDAFWGNLISTLVGASAAVKMIKGSSSYNVEDYGIALAKAHGAGLTTEEFERDIASSDNISEESRQELINNGEFLPSYMWNTNGWLCDKLGYHVVKQTQKCVPQYNDEDIESSTLNMVIKKGMATGMSAVVTTETLEGVTIVSECIGKVYSSKDYDCNNWSIIGEPNTNMIINRPSTVELTCATIVNRIEDVINAESGFVPTSRMGELKK
;
A
#
# COMPACT_ATOMS: atom_id res chain seq x y z
N MET A 1 21.90 11.09 15.15
CA MET A 1 20.85 10.09 15.47
C MET A 1 19.57 10.55 14.77
N ILE A 2 18.92 9.68 14.00
CA ILE A 2 17.69 10.03 13.31
C ILE A 2 16.54 10.05 14.32
N LYS A 3 15.79 11.16 14.35
CA LYS A 3 14.60 11.33 15.16
C LYS A 3 13.36 11.07 14.32
N PHE A 4 12.42 10.29 14.84
CA PHE A 4 11.18 10.01 14.14
C PHE A 4 9.94 10.22 15.03
N VAL A 5 8.82 10.53 14.38
CA VAL A 5 7.49 10.55 15.00
C VAL A 5 6.65 9.46 14.35
N GLN A 6 5.91 8.71 15.16
CA GLN A 6 4.93 7.75 14.69
C GLN A 6 3.56 8.43 14.59
N TYR A 7 2.95 8.44 13.40
CA TYR A 7 1.59 8.94 13.17
C TYR A 7 0.66 7.76 12.81
N GLY A 8 -0.34 7.52 13.65
CA GLY A 8 -1.15 6.30 13.68
C GLY A 8 -0.51 5.23 14.56
N CYS A 9 -1.15 4.94 15.71
CA CYS A 9 -0.65 4.03 16.73
C CYS A 9 -1.44 2.71 16.77
N GLY A 10 -1.84 2.22 15.58
CA GLY A 10 -2.51 0.93 15.38
C GLY A 10 -1.56 -0.27 15.30
N LYS A 11 -2.04 -1.39 14.74
CA LYS A 11 -1.30 -2.67 14.64
C LYS A 11 0.07 -2.52 13.96
N MET A 12 0.15 -1.75 12.87
CA MET A 12 1.40 -1.59 12.10
C MET A 12 2.46 -0.81 12.90
N SER A 13 2.04 0.18 13.67
CA SER A 13 2.95 1.04 14.43
C SER A 13 3.78 0.30 15.48
N LEU A 14 3.27 -0.81 16.01
CA LEU A 14 4.00 -1.63 16.98
C LEU A 14 5.31 -2.17 16.38
N TYR A 15 5.24 -2.55 15.11
CA TYR A 15 6.41 -3.04 14.38
C TYR A 15 7.30 -1.90 13.88
N THR A 16 6.73 -0.82 13.31
CA THR A 16 7.55 0.30 12.81
C THR A 16 8.31 0.98 13.94
N MET A 17 7.68 1.25 15.08
CA MET A 17 8.36 1.85 16.25
C MET A 17 9.46 0.91 16.78
N ARG A 18 9.14 -0.37 16.98
CA ARG A 18 10.12 -1.34 17.47
C ARG A 18 11.32 -1.45 16.54
N TYR A 19 11.09 -1.67 15.24
CA TYR A 19 12.18 -1.85 14.27
C TYR A 19 13.02 -0.59 14.11
N ALA A 20 12.41 0.60 14.14
CA ALA A 20 13.14 1.86 14.07
C ALA A 20 14.02 2.08 15.30
N MET A 21 13.50 1.79 16.51
CA MET A 21 14.28 1.89 17.74
C MET A 21 15.40 0.83 17.79
N GLU A 22 15.15 -0.41 17.35
CA GLU A 22 16.17 -1.46 17.26
C GLU A 22 17.29 -1.09 16.26
N LYS A 23 16.96 -0.29 15.24
CA LYS A 23 17.94 0.28 14.28
C LYS A 23 18.72 1.47 14.84
N GLY A 24 18.39 1.90 16.05
CA GLY A 24 19.07 3.01 16.76
C GLY A 24 18.47 4.38 16.47
N TYR A 25 17.25 4.45 15.90
CA TYR A 25 16.54 5.71 15.71
C TYR A 25 15.80 6.11 17.00
N GLU A 26 15.66 7.41 17.23
CA GLU A 26 15.04 7.98 18.41
C GLU A 26 13.56 8.30 18.13
N LEU A 27 12.65 7.63 18.84
CA LEU A 27 11.24 8.00 18.88
C LEU A 27 11.11 9.27 19.73
N VAL A 28 10.59 10.36 19.13
CA VAL A 28 10.44 11.66 19.80
C VAL A 28 8.98 12.12 19.95
N GLY A 29 8.03 11.36 19.41
CA GLY A 29 6.60 11.64 19.52
C GLY A 29 5.75 10.55 18.88
N ALA A 30 4.49 10.49 19.28
CA ALA A 30 3.49 9.60 18.73
C ALA A 30 2.15 10.35 18.64
N ILE A 31 1.39 10.10 17.57
CA ILE A 31 0.13 10.80 17.24
C ILE A 31 -0.94 9.78 16.90
N ASP A 32 -2.15 9.94 17.42
CA ASP A 32 -3.30 9.12 17.06
C ASP A 32 -4.62 9.91 17.23
N ILE A 33 -5.71 9.37 16.70
CA ILE A 33 -7.07 9.90 16.88
C ILE A 33 -7.88 9.13 17.93
N ASN A 34 -7.38 7.98 18.38
CA ASN A 34 -8.10 7.10 19.29
C ASN A 34 -8.08 7.63 20.73
N PRO A 35 -9.24 8.08 21.27
CA PRO A 35 -9.30 8.68 22.60
C PRO A 35 -8.90 7.71 23.72
N ASN A 36 -8.92 6.39 23.46
CA ASN A 36 -8.56 5.39 24.46
C ASN A 36 -7.05 5.28 24.71
N ILE A 37 -6.22 5.82 23.79
CA ILE A 37 -4.75 5.77 23.91
C ILE A 37 -4.10 7.16 24.01
N ILE A 38 -4.78 8.22 23.60
CA ILE A 38 -4.29 9.60 23.73
C ILE A 38 -3.95 9.91 25.19
N GLY A 39 -2.82 10.57 25.41
CA GLY A 39 -2.28 10.91 26.74
C GLY A 39 -1.55 9.78 27.46
N LYS A 40 -1.66 8.54 26.99
CA LYS A 40 -0.90 7.40 27.55
C LYS A 40 0.53 7.40 27.02
N ASP A 41 1.44 6.85 27.80
CA ASP A 41 2.81 6.61 27.35
C ASP A 41 2.83 5.52 26.26
N VAL A 42 3.69 5.68 25.26
CA VAL A 42 3.83 4.75 24.14
C VAL A 42 4.17 3.33 24.60
N SER A 43 4.84 3.18 25.75
CA SER A 43 5.13 1.86 26.35
C SER A 43 3.87 1.04 26.64
N THR A 44 2.70 1.69 26.80
CA THR A 44 1.42 0.97 26.96
C THR A 44 1.05 0.15 25.72
N LEU A 45 1.60 0.50 24.54
CA LEU A 45 1.41 -0.22 23.29
C LEU A 45 2.56 -1.21 23.01
N LEU A 46 3.80 -0.80 23.31
CA LEU A 46 5.00 -1.59 22.99
C LEU A 46 5.35 -2.60 24.09
N GLY A 47 4.85 -2.38 25.31
CA GLY A 47 5.32 -3.07 26.52
C GLY A 47 6.66 -2.49 27.03
N GLY A 48 7.12 -3.00 28.17
CA GLY A 48 8.39 -2.59 28.77
C GLY A 48 8.29 -1.40 29.70
N ASN A 49 9.41 -0.70 29.89
CA ASN A 49 9.49 0.47 30.77
C ASN A 49 8.88 1.69 30.10
N GLU A 50 8.42 2.65 30.91
CA GLU A 50 7.92 3.93 30.45
C GLU A 50 8.99 4.68 29.64
N LEU A 51 8.60 5.18 28.45
CA LEU A 51 9.48 5.88 27.53
C LEU A 51 9.47 7.40 27.74
N GLY A 52 8.50 7.92 28.51
CA GLY A 52 8.30 9.36 28.70
C GLY A 52 7.67 10.05 27.50
N ILE A 53 7.19 9.30 26.50
CA ILE A 53 6.58 9.82 25.27
C ILE A 53 5.09 9.55 25.31
N LYS A 54 4.30 10.62 25.44
CA LYS A 54 2.84 10.52 25.44
C LYS A 54 2.29 10.57 24.01
N ILE A 55 1.26 9.77 23.75
CA ILE A 55 0.53 9.80 22.48
C ILE A 55 -0.31 11.07 22.43
N SER A 56 -0.04 11.94 21.48
CA SER A 56 -0.76 13.20 21.25
C SER A 56 -2.00 12.98 20.38
N ASP A 57 -3.00 13.82 20.55
CA ASP A 57 -4.16 13.87 19.67
C ASP A 57 -3.75 14.45 18.29
N ALA A 58 -4.28 13.87 17.21
CA ALA A 58 -3.97 14.32 15.84
C ALA A 58 -4.33 15.80 15.60
N LYS A 59 -5.28 16.38 16.34
CA LYS A 59 -5.59 17.82 16.27
C LYS A 59 -4.42 18.69 16.74
N ASP A 60 -3.55 18.18 17.59
CA ASP A 60 -2.39 18.86 18.15
C ASP A 60 -1.08 18.50 17.40
N ALA A 61 -1.20 17.78 16.26
CA ALA A 61 -0.07 17.25 15.50
C ALA A 61 0.91 18.34 15.04
N GLU A 62 0.41 19.51 14.57
CA GLU A 62 1.26 20.60 14.11
C GLU A 62 2.12 21.17 15.26
N GLU A 63 1.54 21.32 16.46
CA GLU A 63 2.25 21.81 17.64
C GLU A 63 3.37 20.82 18.05
N LEU A 64 3.04 19.53 18.18
CA LEU A 64 4.02 18.50 18.50
C LEU A 64 5.17 18.47 17.48
N LEU A 65 4.87 18.44 16.17
CA LEU A 65 5.89 18.35 15.13
C LEU A 65 6.83 19.57 15.10
N ARG A 66 6.30 20.78 15.40
CA ARG A 66 7.11 22.00 15.55
C ARG A 66 8.02 21.97 16.77
N GLU A 67 7.56 21.37 17.86
CA GLU A 67 8.31 21.24 19.11
C GLU A 67 9.45 20.24 18.94
N VAL A 68 9.13 18.99 18.53
CA VAL A 68 10.12 17.88 18.53
C VAL A 68 11.03 17.87 17.31
N LYS A 69 10.64 18.52 16.20
CA LYS A 69 11.40 18.65 14.94
C LYS A 69 12.04 17.35 14.49
N PRO A 70 11.25 16.32 14.14
CA PRO A 70 11.79 15.04 13.73
C PRO A 70 12.46 15.15 12.36
N ASN A 71 13.36 14.20 12.06
CA ASN A 71 13.91 14.05 10.71
C ASN A 71 12.88 13.43 9.75
N ILE A 72 11.97 12.61 10.27
CA ILE A 72 10.95 11.92 9.50
C ILE A 72 9.71 11.58 10.33
N VAL A 73 8.55 11.58 9.67
CA VAL A 73 7.29 11.05 10.22
C VAL A 73 6.96 9.73 9.54
N ILE A 74 6.70 8.68 10.31
CA ILE A 74 6.19 7.40 9.82
C ILE A 74 4.66 7.40 9.98
N ILE A 75 3.92 7.32 8.88
CA ILE A 75 2.46 7.39 8.86
C ILE A 75 1.89 6.01 8.56
N THR A 76 1.11 5.45 9.51
CA THR A 76 0.51 4.11 9.40
C THR A 76 -0.98 4.16 9.71
N THR A 77 -1.75 4.92 8.94
CA THR A 77 -3.17 5.19 9.23
C THR A 77 -4.13 4.51 8.27
N MET A 78 -4.12 4.88 6.99
CA MET A 78 -5.11 4.50 6.00
C MET A 78 -4.44 4.12 4.66
N SER A 79 -5.23 3.59 3.71
CA SER A 79 -4.76 3.01 2.45
C SER A 79 -4.93 3.92 1.22
N LEU A 80 -5.75 4.97 1.31
CA LEU A 80 -6.05 5.88 0.20
C LEU A 80 -5.44 7.26 0.43
N MET A 81 -5.02 7.92 -0.65
CA MET A 81 -4.41 9.26 -0.61
C MET A 81 -5.33 10.31 0.04
N ASN A 82 -6.62 10.27 -0.25
CA ASN A 82 -7.59 11.19 0.35
C ASN A 82 -7.68 11.05 1.88
N ASP A 83 -7.46 9.86 2.42
CA ASP A 83 -7.56 9.60 3.85
C ASP A 83 -6.30 10.02 4.61
N VAL A 84 -5.14 10.04 3.94
CA VAL A 84 -3.85 10.42 4.53
C VAL A 84 -3.40 11.83 4.15
N LYS A 85 -4.16 12.54 3.31
CA LYS A 85 -3.77 13.83 2.74
C LYS A 85 -3.38 14.86 3.79
N ASP A 86 -4.17 14.99 4.86
CA ASP A 86 -3.95 16.03 5.87
C ASP A 86 -2.61 15.82 6.60
N SER A 87 -2.25 14.58 6.91
CA SER A 87 -0.96 14.24 7.53
C SER A 87 0.22 14.44 6.58
N LEU A 88 0.06 14.10 5.29
CA LEU A 88 1.10 14.32 4.27
C LEU A 88 1.31 15.81 3.99
N LEU A 89 0.22 16.57 3.79
CA LEU A 89 0.28 18.02 3.60
C LEU A 89 0.85 18.74 4.81
N LEU A 90 0.54 18.30 6.04
CA LEU A 90 1.11 18.85 7.26
C LEU A 90 2.64 18.65 7.29
N CYS A 91 3.13 17.45 7.01
CA CYS A 91 4.56 17.16 6.94
C CYS A 91 5.24 18.03 5.85
N ALA A 92 4.66 18.06 4.63
CA ALA A 92 5.18 18.87 3.53
C ALA A 92 5.20 20.37 3.86
N LYS A 93 4.15 20.90 4.51
CA LYS A 93 4.07 22.30 4.99
C LYS A 93 5.17 22.63 6.01
N LEU A 94 5.48 21.69 6.89
CA LEU A 94 6.48 21.89 7.94
C LEU A 94 7.93 21.63 7.49
N GLY A 95 8.13 21.14 6.26
CA GLY A 95 9.44 20.76 5.74
C GLY A 95 10.00 19.52 6.44
N ILE A 96 9.13 18.58 6.85
CA ILE A 96 9.51 17.35 7.53
C ILE A 96 9.30 16.20 6.57
N ASN A 97 10.31 15.34 6.40
CA ASN A 97 10.19 14.14 5.57
C ASN A 97 9.09 13.22 6.12
N ALA A 98 8.38 12.53 5.22
CA ALA A 98 7.38 11.55 5.63
C ALA A 98 7.41 10.30 4.76
N ILE A 99 7.20 9.16 5.40
CA ILE A 99 7.00 7.87 4.75
C ILE A 99 5.71 7.23 5.25
N THR A 100 4.90 6.73 4.32
CA THR A 100 3.59 6.14 4.69
C THR A 100 3.44 4.71 4.19
N THR A 101 2.67 3.92 4.95
CA THR A 101 2.19 2.59 4.51
C THR A 101 0.95 2.66 3.62
N CYS A 102 0.43 3.86 3.33
CA CYS A 102 -0.69 4.05 2.42
C CYS A 102 -0.38 3.39 1.07
N GLU A 103 -1.14 2.41 0.68
CA GLU A 103 -0.88 1.61 -0.52
C GLU A 103 -0.99 2.45 -1.79
N GLU A 104 -1.95 3.37 -1.87
CA GLU A 104 -2.07 4.28 -3.01
C GLU A 104 -0.87 5.22 -3.12
N ALA A 105 -0.29 5.65 -2.00
CA ALA A 105 0.88 6.54 -1.98
C ALA A 105 2.15 5.90 -2.55
N PHE A 106 2.16 4.61 -2.82
CA PHE A 106 3.28 3.92 -3.48
C PHE A 106 3.57 4.49 -4.87
N TYR A 107 2.51 4.81 -5.65
CA TYR A 107 2.61 5.53 -6.92
C TYR A 107 1.29 6.26 -7.22
N PRO A 108 0.99 7.38 -6.56
CA PRO A 108 -0.32 8.02 -6.64
C PRO A 108 -0.53 8.88 -7.90
N PHE A 109 0.50 9.06 -8.72
CA PHE A 109 0.46 9.92 -9.92
C PHE A 109 -0.53 9.46 -10.98
N ASN A 110 -0.91 8.17 -10.98
CA ASN A 110 -1.86 7.58 -11.90
C ASN A 110 -3.28 7.39 -11.32
N SER A 111 -3.49 7.72 -10.04
CA SER A 111 -4.80 7.61 -9.38
C SER A 111 -5.27 8.92 -8.73
N SER A 112 -4.35 9.68 -8.14
CA SER A 112 -4.61 10.96 -7.44
C SER A 112 -3.62 12.05 -7.90
N PRO A 113 -3.57 12.39 -9.22
CA PRO A 113 -2.54 13.28 -9.78
C PRO A 113 -2.55 14.69 -9.17
N LYS A 114 -3.73 15.29 -8.97
CA LYS A 114 -3.84 16.65 -8.41
C LYS A 114 -3.30 16.74 -6.98
N LEU A 115 -3.68 15.80 -6.12
CA LEU A 115 -3.21 15.75 -4.74
C LEU A 115 -1.71 15.44 -4.69
N SER A 116 -1.24 14.58 -5.58
CA SER A 116 0.20 14.26 -5.71
C SER A 116 1.01 15.49 -6.11
N GLU A 117 0.53 16.29 -7.06
CA GLU A 117 1.15 17.54 -7.51
C GLU A 117 1.17 18.58 -6.37
N GLU A 118 0.06 18.75 -5.65
CA GLU A 118 -0.03 19.67 -4.50
C GLU A 118 0.99 19.31 -3.41
N ILE A 119 1.09 18.02 -3.06
CA ILE A 119 2.06 17.56 -2.05
C ILE A 119 3.49 17.74 -2.58
N ASP A 120 3.75 17.40 -3.84
CA ASP A 120 5.06 17.53 -4.48
C ASP A 120 5.56 18.97 -4.49
N GLU A 121 4.74 19.91 -4.94
CA GLU A 121 5.08 21.35 -4.95
C GLU A 121 5.36 21.87 -3.55
N LEU A 122 4.52 21.50 -2.58
CA LEU A 122 4.66 21.94 -1.20
C LEU A 122 5.92 21.36 -0.55
N ALA A 123 6.22 20.09 -0.79
CA ALA A 123 7.41 19.41 -0.30
C ALA A 123 8.69 19.98 -0.93
N LYS A 124 8.70 20.27 -2.24
CA LYS A 124 9.80 20.96 -2.93
C LYS A 124 10.05 22.34 -2.35
N LYS A 125 8.99 23.11 -2.15
CA LYS A 125 9.06 24.46 -1.58
C LYS A 125 9.68 24.48 -0.17
N ASN A 126 9.41 23.44 0.62
CA ASN A 126 9.84 23.36 2.02
C ASN A 126 11.02 22.39 2.24
N ASN A 127 11.66 21.92 1.16
CA ASN A 127 12.87 21.07 1.18
C ASN A 127 12.70 19.77 1.99
N CYS A 128 11.64 19.02 1.74
CA CYS A 128 11.41 17.71 2.33
C CYS A 128 10.94 16.71 1.30
N THR A 129 11.01 15.42 1.65
CA THR A 129 10.62 14.29 0.80
C THR A 129 9.43 13.57 1.40
N ILE A 130 8.42 13.33 0.59
CA ILE A 130 7.23 12.55 0.93
C ILE A 130 7.22 11.30 0.04
N THR A 131 6.92 10.13 0.60
CA THR A 131 6.84 8.88 -0.17
C THR A 131 5.90 7.85 0.46
N GLY A 132 5.40 6.94 -0.36
CA GLY A 132 4.76 5.70 0.08
C GLY A 132 5.67 4.50 -0.13
N SER A 133 5.63 3.53 0.77
CA SER A 133 6.40 2.29 0.71
C SER A 133 5.69 1.18 1.47
N GLY A 134 6.29 0.01 1.55
CA GLY A 134 5.78 -1.14 2.29
C GLY A 134 6.10 -2.45 1.58
N TYR A 135 5.25 -3.47 1.78
CA TYR A 135 5.39 -4.77 1.14
C TYR A 135 5.53 -4.66 -0.38
N GLN A 136 4.72 -3.82 -0.99
CA GLN A 136 4.70 -3.59 -2.43
C GLN A 136 6.04 -3.07 -2.97
N ASP A 137 6.75 -2.23 -2.22
CA ASP A 137 8.06 -1.70 -2.63
C ASP A 137 9.10 -2.83 -2.80
N ALA A 138 9.21 -3.71 -1.82
CA ALA A 138 10.15 -4.83 -1.88
C ALA A 138 9.69 -5.91 -2.87
N PHE A 139 8.44 -6.38 -2.76
CA PHE A 139 7.98 -7.65 -3.32
C PHE A 139 7.25 -7.53 -4.65
N TRP A 140 6.60 -6.38 -4.94
CA TRP A 140 5.92 -6.14 -6.22
C TRP A 140 6.70 -5.18 -7.12
N GLY A 141 7.56 -4.35 -6.53
CA GLY A 141 8.39 -3.38 -7.22
C GLY A 141 9.83 -3.88 -7.45
N ASN A 142 10.67 -3.73 -6.44
CA ASN A 142 12.12 -3.93 -6.59
C ASN A 142 12.50 -5.35 -7.02
N LEU A 143 11.89 -6.37 -6.42
CA LEU A 143 12.18 -7.76 -6.76
C LEU A 143 11.78 -8.08 -8.21
N ILE A 144 10.61 -7.59 -8.65
CA ILE A 144 10.13 -7.79 -10.02
C ILE A 144 10.98 -7.01 -11.01
N SER A 145 11.33 -5.76 -10.73
CA SER A 145 12.22 -4.97 -11.61
C SER A 145 13.60 -5.61 -11.75
N THR A 146 14.12 -6.24 -10.68
CA THR A 146 15.38 -7.00 -10.72
C THR A 146 15.27 -8.20 -11.65
N LEU A 147 14.16 -8.96 -11.60
CA LEU A 147 13.94 -10.10 -12.50
C LEU A 147 13.81 -9.64 -13.96
N VAL A 148 13.11 -8.52 -14.20
CA VAL A 148 13.02 -7.90 -15.54
C VAL A 148 14.41 -7.50 -16.03
N GLY A 149 15.24 -6.89 -15.18
CA GLY A 149 16.61 -6.50 -15.51
C GLY A 149 17.54 -7.66 -15.82
N ALA A 150 17.20 -8.88 -15.38
CA ALA A 150 17.94 -10.12 -15.69
C ALA A 150 17.46 -10.81 -16.98
N SER A 151 16.43 -10.29 -17.66
CA SER A 151 15.85 -10.85 -18.87
C SER A 151 16.39 -10.15 -20.13
N ALA A 152 16.73 -10.91 -21.17
CA ALA A 152 17.16 -10.36 -22.45
C ALA A 152 16.03 -9.68 -23.24
N ALA A 153 14.80 -10.20 -23.09
CA ALA A 153 13.59 -9.59 -23.65
C ALA A 153 12.39 -9.87 -22.75
N VAL A 154 11.48 -8.91 -22.65
CA VAL A 154 10.23 -9.02 -21.90
C VAL A 154 9.06 -8.69 -22.79
N LYS A 155 8.03 -9.54 -22.79
CA LYS A 155 6.76 -9.32 -23.51
C LYS A 155 5.62 -9.05 -22.55
N MET A 156 5.64 -9.74 -21.41
CA MET A 156 4.58 -9.58 -20.39
C MET A 156 5.14 -9.79 -18.99
N ILE A 157 4.66 -9.00 -18.07
CA ILE A 157 4.82 -9.18 -16.62
C ILE A 157 3.45 -9.58 -16.08
N LYS A 158 3.34 -10.75 -15.47
CA LYS A 158 2.10 -11.23 -14.88
C LYS A 158 2.29 -11.45 -13.39
N GLY A 159 1.44 -10.84 -12.56
CA GLY A 159 1.54 -10.93 -11.10
C GLY A 159 0.20 -11.18 -10.43
N SER A 160 0.23 -11.90 -9.31
CA SER A 160 -0.90 -12.02 -8.42
C SER A 160 -0.44 -12.03 -6.97
N SER A 161 -1.25 -11.43 -6.09
CA SER A 161 -1.08 -11.51 -4.65
C SER A 161 -2.42 -11.87 -4.03
N SER A 162 -2.45 -12.82 -3.09
CA SER A 162 -3.68 -13.27 -2.45
C SER A 162 -3.63 -13.12 -0.95
N TYR A 163 -4.80 -12.86 -0.35
CA TYR A 163 -4.99 -12.75 1.10
C TYR A 163 -6.38 -13.23 1.52
N ASN A 164 -6.48 -13.72 2.76
CA ASN A 164 -7.76 -14.10 3.34
C ASN A 164 -8.51 -12.87 3.86
N VAL A 165 -9.68 -12.57 3.27
CA VAL A 165 -10.51 -11.42 3.69
C VAL A 165 -11.04 -11.55 5.11
N GLU A 166 -11.14 -12.77 5.65
CA GLU A 166 -11.64 -13.01 7.00
C GLU A 166 -10.67 -12.50 8.09
N ASP A 167 -9.37 -12.45 7.80
CA ASP A 167 -8.34 -11.92 8.72
C ASP A 167 -8.50 -10.41 8.99
N TYR A 168 -9.31 -9.74 8.16
CA TYR A 168 -9.61 -8.31 8.24
C TYR A 168 -11.07 -8.02 8.66
N GLY A 169 -11.85 -9.08 8.93
CA GLY A 169 -13.18 -9.00 9.49
C GLY A 169 -14.33 -8.98 8.49
N ILE A 170 -15.55 -9.05 9.04
CA ILE A 170 -16.79 -9.23 8.27
C ILE A 170 -17.05 -8.11 7.24
N ALA A 171 -16.68 -6.88 7.55
CA ALA A 171 -16.89 -5.74 6.66
C ALA A 171 -16.12 -5.91 5.35
N LEU A 172 -14.85 -6.35 5.42
CA LEU A 172 -14.04 -6.58 4.23
C LEU A 172 -14.54 -7.79 3.44
N ALA A 173 -14.89 -8.90 4.11
CA ALA A 173 -15.44 -10.08 3.44
C ALA A 173 -16.71 -9.75 2.63
N LYS A 174 -17.61 -8.95 3.21
CA LYS A 174 -18.83 -8.47 2.51
C LYS A 174 -18.51 -7.51 1.36
N ALA A 175 -17.58 -6.56 1.57
CA ALA A 175 -17.16 -5.63 0.53
C ALA A 175 -16.49 -6.33 -0.67
N HIS A 176 -15.94 -7.53 -0.45
CA HIS A 176 -15.40 -8.39 -1.51
C HIS A 176 -16.44 -9.33 -2.14
N GLY A 177 -17.70 -9.22 -1.75
CA GLY A 177 -18.80 -10.00 -2.32
C GLY A 177 -18.81 -11.47 -1.91
N ALA A 178 -18.12 -11.84 -0.83
CA ALA A 178 -18.13 -13.23 -0.35
C ALA A 178 -19.56 -13.65 0.08
N GLY A 179 -19.99 -14.79 -0.45
CA GLY A 179 -21.34 -15.34 -0.20
C GLY A 179 -22.42 -14.86 -1.16
N LEU A 180 -22.10 -14.03 -2.16
CA LEU A 180 -23.04 -13.56 -3.17
C LEU A 180 -23.16 -14.59 -4.32
N THR A 181 -24.35 -14.63 -4.95
CA THR A 181 -24.50 -15.27 -6.26
C THR A 181 -23.77 -14.47 -7.33
N THR A 182 -23.56 -15.05 -8.51
CA THR A 182 -22.90 -14.34 -9.63
C THR A 182 -23.68 -13.09 -10.02
N GLU A 183 -25.00 -13.16 -10.08
CA GLU A 183 -25.87 -12.03 -10.43
C GLU A 183 -25.82 -10.91 -9.38
N GLU A 184 -25.82 -11.27 -8.11
CA GLU A 184 -25.67 -10.32 -7.00
C GLU A 184 -24.29 -9.67 -7.02
N PHE A 185 -23.26 -10.46 -7.25
CA PHE A 185 -21.87 -9.97 -7.33
C PHE A 185 -21.71 -8.95 -8.46
N GLU A 186 -22.21 -9.26 -9.67
CA GLU A 186 -22.14 -8.33 -10.81
C GLU A 186 -22.87 -7.02 -10.51
N ARG A 187 -24.06 -7.09 -9.89
CA ARG A 187 -24.87 -5.91 -9.55
C ARG A 187 -24.26 -5.07 -8.44
N ASP A 188 -23.82 -5.70 -7.34
CA ASP A 188 -23.53 -5.02 -6.07
C ASP A 188 -22.04 -4.71 -5.88
N ILE A 189 -21.15 -5.46 -6.54
CA ILE A 189 -19.69 -5.34 -6.41
C ILE A 189 -19.06 -4.89 -7.74
N ALA A 190 -19.18 -5.70 -8.79
CA ALA A 190 -18.43 -5.49 -10.02
C ALA A 190 -18.85 -4.23 -10.78
N SER A 191 -20.14 -3.86 -10.74
CA SER A 191 -20.67 -2.72 -11.49
C SER A 191 -20.03 -1.38 -11.11
N SER A 192 -19.56 -1.23 -9.88
CA SER A 192 -18.91 -0.01 -9.39
C SER A 192 -17.48 0.15 -9.92
N ASP A 193 -16.81 -0.94 -10.31
CA ASP A 193 -15.43 -0.94 -10.78
C ASP A 193 -15.29 -1.22 -12.29
N ASN A 194 -16.22 -1.98 -12.88
CA ASN A 194 -16.24 -2.32 -14.30
C ASN A 194 -16.88 -1.20 -15.14
N ILE A 195 -16.31 0.00 -15.06
CA ILE A 195 -16.75 1.23 -15.73
C ILE A 195 -15.95 1.52 -16.99
N SER A 196 -16.42 2.45 -17.83
CA SER A 196 -15.69 2.88 -19.03
C SER A 196 -14.38 3.60 -18.66
N GLU A 197 -13.48 3.70 -19.64
CA GLU A 197 -12.21 4.43 -19.46
C GLU A 197 -12.46 5.93 -19.21
N GLU A 198 -13.44 6.52 -19.90
CA GLU A 198 -13.82 7.92 -19.73
C GLU A 198 -14.35 8.17 -18.31
N SER A 199 -15.24 7.30 -17.81
CA SER A 199 -15.78 7.41 -16.46
C SER A 199 -14.67 7.24 -15.40
N ARG A 200 -13.73 6.30 -15.63
CA ARG A 200 -12.59 6.12 -14.73
C ARG A 200 -11.69 7.35 -14.71
N GLN A 201 -11.42 7.93 -15.90
CA GLN A 201 -10.61 9.15 -15.97
C GLN A 201 -11.29 10.34 -15.29
N GLU A 202 -12.62 10.41 -15.35
CA GLU A 202 -13.40 11.43 -14.63
C GLU A 202 -13.25 11.28 -13.10
N LEU A 203 -13.37 10.05 -12.59
CA LEU A 203 -13.14 9.76 -11.16
C LEU A 203 -11.71 10.12 -10.72
N ILE A 204 -10.70 9.80 -11.53
CA ILE A 204 -9.30 10.18 -11.27
C ILE A 204 -9.16 11.70 -11.22
N ASN A 205 -9.73 12.41 -12.18
CA ASN A 205 -9.65 13.87 -12.24
C ASN A 205 -10.38 14.55 -11.07
N ASN A 206 -11.39 13.92 -10.52
CA ASN A 206 -12.16 14.41 -9.36
C ASN A 206 -11.56 13.97 -8.02
N GLY A 207 -10.58 13.05 -8.03
CA GLY A 207 -10.03 12.47 -6.80
C GLY A 207 -10.98 11.48 -6.09
N GLU A 208 -11.87 10.86 -6.86
CA GLU A 208 -12.89 9.91 -6.38
C GLU A 208 -12.59 8.47 -6.79
N PHE A 209 -11.55 8.25 -7.57
CA PHE A 209 -11.15 6.92 -8.00
C PHE A 209 -10.61 6.10 -6.81
N LEU A 210 -11.07 4.87 -6.70
CA LEU A 210 -10.59 3.89 -5.73
C LEU A 210 -9.71 2.86 -6.45
N PRO A 211 -8.39 3.07 -6.48
CA PRO A 211 -7.50 2.17 -7.18
C PRO A 211 -7.34 0.84 -6.44
N SER A 212 -7.22 -0.24 -7.19
CA SER A 212 -6.61 -1.46 -6.68
C SER A 212 -5.12 -1.18 -6.37
N TYR A 213 -4.56 -1.86 -5.39
CA TYR A 213 -3.12 -1.78 -5.09
C TYR A 213 -2.24 -2.06 -6.33
N MET A 214 -2.73 -2.91 -7.23
CA MET A 214 -2.04 -3.21 -8.49
C MET A 214 -2.09 -2.07 -9.51
N TRP A 215 -3.05 -1.14 -9.40
CA TRP A 215 -3.08 0.06 -10.24
C TRP A 215 -1.84 0.92 -10.03
N ASN A 216 -1.54 1.21 -8.78
CA ASN A 216 -0.36 1.98 -8.39
C ASN A 216 0.94 1.18 -8.59
N THR A 217 0.90 -0.14 -8.33
CA THR A 217 2.05 -1.03 -8.56
C THR A 217 2.47 -1.07 -10.02
N ASN A 218 1.53 -1.18 -10.96
CA ASN A 218 1.85 -1.16 -12.39
C ASN A 218 2.44 0.19 -12.82
N GLY A 219 1.92 1.30 -12.27
CA GLY A 219 2.50 2.63 -12.49
C GLY A 219 3.95 2.73 -11.98
N TRP A 220 4.18 2.23 -10.77
CA TRP A 220 5.53 2.17 -10.19
C TRP A 220 6.50 1.33 -11.02
N LEU A 221 6.04 0.15 -11.49
CA LEU A 221 6.86 -0.71 -12.36
C LEU A 221 7.19 -0.01 -13.68
N CYS A 222 6.23 0.68 -14.29
CA CYS A 222 6.49 1.45 -15.50
C CYS A 222 7.50 2.58 -15.27
N ASP A 223 7.37 3.34 -14.17
CA ASP A 223 8.34 4.40 -13.82
C ASP A 223 9.75 3.81 -13.58
N LYS A 224 9.86 2.70 -12.85
CA LYS A 224 11.15 2.04 -12.56
C LYS A 224 11.83 1.46 -13.79
N LEU A 225 11.04 0.90 -14.72
CA LEU A 225 11.56 0.22 -15.90
C LEU A 225 11.68 1.14 -17.12
N GLY A 226 11.25 2.40 -17.01
CA GLY A 226 11.24 3.36 -18.11
C GLY A 226 10.21 3.03 -19.19
N TYR A 227 9.08 2.40 -18.82
CA TYR A 227 7.99 2.10 -19.73
C TYR A 227 6.97 3.24 -19.77
N HIS A 228 6.46 3.54 -20.96
CA HIS A 228 5.47 4.59 -21.18
C HIS A 228 4.08 3.97 -21.30
N VAL A 229 3.20 4.28 -20.36
CA VAL A 229 1.83 3.75 -20.33
C VAL A 229 1.01 4.33 -21.48
N VAL A 230 0.45 3.45 -22.31
CA VAL A 230 -0.52 3.80 -23.37
C VAL A 230 -1.94 3.68 -22.84
N LYS A 231 -2.20 2.61 -22.07
CA LYS A 231 -3.53 2.28 -21.56
C LYS A 231 -3.40 1.53 -20.24
N GLN A 232 -4.26 1.88 -19.28
CA GLN A 232 -4.38 1.13 -18.03
C GLN A 232 -5.85 0.93 -17.71
N THR A 233 -6.22 -0.32 -17.43
CA THR A 233 -7.59 -0.72 -17.10
C THR A 233 -7.62 -1.51 -15.80
N GLN A 234 -8.74 -1.41 -15.09
CA GLN A 234 -9.01 -2.20 -13.89
C GLN A 234 -10.34 -2.90 -14.05
N LYS A 235 -10.42 -4.16 -13.64
CA LYS A 235 -11.62 -4.97 -13.72
C LYS A 235 -11.80 -5.78 -12.45
N CYS A 236 -12.96 -5.68 -11.84
CA CYS A 236 -13.37 -6.54 -10.72
C CYS A 236 -13.89 -7.87 -11.27
N VAL A 237 -13.36 -8.97 -10.74
CA VAL A 237 -13.69 -10.35 -11.15
C VAL A 237 -14.03 -11.18 -9.92
N PRO A 238 -15.16 -11.92 -9.89
CA PRO A 238 -15.49 -12.79 -8.78
C PRO A 238 -14.50 -13.97 -8.67
N GLN A 239 -14.23 -14.35 -7.45
CA GLN A 239 -13.48 -15.56 -7.13
C GLN A 239 -14.46 -16.68 -6.72
N TYR A 240 -14.18 -17.90 -7.13
CA TYR A 240 -15.01 -19.07 -6.83
C TYR A 240 -14.19 -20.20 -6.21
N ASN A 241 -14.88 -21.17 -5.61
CA ASN A 241 -14.25 -22.41 -5.19
C ASN A 241 -15.00 -23.62 -5.78
N ASP A 242 -14.28 -24.74 -5.92
CA ASP A 242 -14.82 -25.98 -6.46
C ASP A 242 -15.64 -26.81 -5.46
N GLU A 243 -15.59 -26.42 -4.18
CA GLU A 243 -16.30 -27.05 -3.06
C GLU A 243 -16.95 -25.99 -2.16
N ASP A 244 -17.89 -26.41 -1.31
CA ASP A 244 -18.49 -25.56 -0.29
C ASP A 244 -17.43 -25.11 0.71
N ILE A 245 -17.46 -23.83 1.12
CA ILE A 245 -16.54 -23.27 2.12
C ILE A 245 -17.36 -22.79 3.32
N GLU A 246 -17.00 -23.23 4.50
CA GLU A 246 -17.53 -22.68 5.75
C GLU A 246 -16.81 -21.37 6.08
N SER A 247 -17.56 -20.28 6.19
CA SER A 247 -17.07 -18.97 6.65
C SER A 247 -17.54 -18.70 8.08
N SER A 248 -16.59 -18.72 9.00
CA SER A 248 -16.87 -18.40 10.40
C SER A 248 -17.18 -16.90 10.57
N THR A 249 -16.52 -16.04 9.81
CA THR A 249 -16.71 -14.59 9.86
C THR A 249 -18.09 -14.16 9.34
N LEU A 250 -18.55 -14.77 8.25
CA LEU A 250 -19.89 -14.51 7.69
C LEU A 250 -21.00 -15.34 8.38
N ASN A 251 -20.61 -16.32 9.19
CA ASN A 251 -21.51 -17.28 9.82
C ASN A 251 -22.41 -18.01 8.80
N MET A 252 -21.82 -18.47 7.70
CA MET A 252 -22.53 -19.15 6.61
C MET A 252 -21.64 -20.15 5.89
N VAL A 253 -22.28 -21.05 5.13
CA VAL A 253 -21.61 -21.89 4.16
C VAL A 253 -21.75 -21.25 2.78
N ILE A 254 -20.62 -20.84 2.21
CA ILE A 254 -20.54 -20.35 0.83
C ILE A 254 -20.60 -21.56 -0.08
N LYS A 255 -21.71 -21.71 -0.80
CA LYS A 255 -21.92 -22.86 -1.69
C LYS A 255 -21.05 -22.78 -2.94
N LYS A 256 -20.66 -23.94 -3.47
CA LYS A 256 -20.02 -24.02 -4.78
C LYS A 256 -20.80 -23.22 -5.82
N GLY A 257 -20.09 -22.37 -6.57
CA GLY A 257 -20.68 -21.46 -7.57
C GLY A 257 -21.11 -20.09 -7.03
N MET A 258 -21.07 -19.88 -5.72
CA MET A 258 -21.18 -18.55 -5.14
C MET A 258 -19.79 -17.90 -5.05
N ALA A 259 -19.73 -16.57 -5.10
CA ALA A 259 -18.49 -15.83 -4.96
C ALA A 259 -17.87 -16.05 -3.57
N THR A 260 -16.59 -16.37 -3.52
CA THR A 260 -15.81 -16.44 -2.27
C THR A 260 -15.10 -15.13 -1.96
N GLY A 261 -15.11 -14.21 -2.91
CA GLY A 261 -14.47 -12.90 -2.86
C GLY A 261 -14.26 -12.34 -4.26
N MET A 262 -13.31 -11.43 -4.41
CA MET A 262 -13.01 -10.79 -5.69
C MET A 262 -11.52 -10.76 -5.99
N SER A 263 -11.20 -10.52 -7.26
CA SER A 263 -9.90 -10.09 -7.73
C SER A 263 -10.06 -8.76 -8.47
N ALA A 264 -9.22 -7.78 -8.15
CA ALA A 264 -9.08 -6.57 -8.95
C ALA A 264 -7.91 -6.76 -9.92
N VAL A 265 -8.24 -7.01 -11.19
CA VAL A 265 -7.27 -7.25 -12.26
C VAL A 265 -6.94 -5.95 -12.96
N VAL A 266 -5.66 -5.58 -12.96
CA VAL A 266 -5.15 -4.39 -13.66
C VAL A 266 -4.31 -4.82 -14.85
N THR A 267 -4.66 -4.27 -16.02
CA THR A 267 -3.88 -4.46 -17.26
C THR A 267 -3.32 -3.12 -17.71
N THR A 268 -2.01 -3.08 -17.93
CA THR A 268 -1.28 -1.90 -18.42
C THR A 268 -0.55 -2.25 -19.69
N GLU A 269 -0.84 -1.52 -20.77
CA GLU A 269 -0.18 -1.62 -22.06
C GLU A 269 0.82 -0.47 -22.21
N THR A 270 2.01 -0.77 -22.75
CA THR A 270 3.10 0.20 -22.87
C THR A 270 3.53 0.42 -24.31
N LEU A 271 4.14 1.58 -24.60
CA LEU A 271 4.70 1.90 -25.93
C LEU A 271 5.80 0.93 -26.34
N GLU A 272 6.54 0.38 -25.38
CA GLU A 272 7.61 -0.58 -25.57
C GLU A 272 7.09 -1.97 -25.96
N GLY A 273 5.76 -2.15 -26.02
CA GLY A 273 5.11 -3.41 -26.37
C GLY A 273 5.09 -4.44 -25.23
N VAL A 274 5.39 -4.01 -24.01
CA VAL A 274 5.26 -4.84 -22.82
C VAL A 274 3.87 -4.66 -22.22
N THR A 275 3.22 -5.76 -21.85
CA THR A 275 1.95 -5.75 -21.11
C THR A 275 2.19 -6.17 -19.67
N ILE A 276 1.67 -5.40 -18.71
CA ILE A 276 1.68 -5.78 -17.29
C ILE A 276 0.25 -6.17 -16.90
N VAL A 277 0.05 -7.40 -16.45
CA VAL A 277 -1.22 -7.89 -15.92
C VAL A 277 -1.02 -8.30 -14.48
N SER A 278 -1.64 -7.61 -13.57
CA SER A 278 -1.50 -7.89 -12.14
C SER A 278 -2.86 -7.90 -11.43
N GLU A 279 -2.98 -8.72 -10.40
CA GLU A 279 -4.21 -8.84 -9.63
C GLU A 279 -3.94 -8.98 -8.13
N CYS A 280 -4.86 -8.43 -7.35
CA CYS A 280 -4.92 -8.62 -5.92
C CYS A 280 -6.19 -9.41 -5.60
N ILE A 281 -6.02 -10.62 -5.05
CA ILE A 281 -7.09 -11.59 -4.81
C ILE A 281 -7.44 -11.56 -3.33
N GLY A 282 -8.61 -11.01 -2.99
CA GLY A 282 -9.18 -11.07 -1.66
C GLY A 282 -10.36 -12.03 -1.63
N LYS A 283 -10.26 -13.14 -0.90
CA LYS A 283 -11.34 -14.13 -0.81
C LYS A 283 -11.36 -14.84 0.54
N VAL A 284 -12.48 -15.46 0.87
CA VAL A 284 -12.57 -16.45 1.93
C VAL A 284 -11.78 -17.70 1.49
N TYR A 285 -10.87 -18.15 2.33
CA TYR A 285 -9.98 -19.26 2.02
C TYR A 285 -10.64 -20.64 2.30
N SER A 286 -10.38 -21.57 1.41
CA SER A 286 -10.53 -23.00 1.70
C SER A 286 -9.32 -23.51 2.50
N SER A 287 -9.36 -24.75 2.96
CA SER A 287 -8.24 -25.39 3.66
C SER A 287 -6.97 -25.54 2.79
N LYS A 288 -7.08 -25.36 1.48
CA LYS A 288 -5.97 -25.44 0.51
C LYS A 288 -5.34 -24.10 0.17
N ASP A 289 -6.05 -23.01 0.47
CA ASP A 289 -5.59 -21.66 0.17
C ASP A 289 -4.60 -21.16 1.23
N TYR A 290 -3.76 -20.25 0.83
CA TYR A 290 -2.84 -19.51 1.70
C TYR A 290 -2.38 -18.22 0.99
N ASP A 291 -1.88 -17.26 1.74
CA ASP A 291 -1.32 -16.05 1.19
C ASP A 291 -0.15 -16.37 0.25
N CYS A 292 -0.24 -15.87 -0.97
CA CYS A 292 0.74 -16.16 -2.00
C CYS A 292 1.02 -14.90 -2.83
N ASN A 293 2.30 -14.71 -3.14
CA ASN A 293 2.75 -13.67 -4.07
C ASN A 293 3.44 -14.38 -5.24
N ASN A 294 2.83 -14.38 -6.43
CA ASN A 294 3.28 -15.13 -7.60
C ASN A 294 3.45 -14.21 -8.80
N TRP A 295 4.66 -14.13 -9.34
CA TRP A 295 4.99 -13.28 -10.47
C TRP A 295 5.73 -14.05 -11.55
N SER A 296 5.38 -13.79 -12.81
CA SER A 296 6.01 -14.39 -13.99
C SER A 296 6.48 -13.28 -14.93
N ILE A 297 7.73 -13.35 -15.34
CA ILE A 297 8.28 -12.56 -16.44
C ILE A 297 8.23 -13.45 -17.68
N ILE A 298 7.44 -13.07 -18.66
CA ILE A 298 7.26 -13.80 -19.93
C ILE A 298 8.10 -13.11 -20.98
N GLY A 299 9.12 -13.79 -21.46
CA GLY A 299 10.11 -13.20 -22.36
C GLY A 299 11.23 -14.18 -22.68
N GLU A 300 12.47 -13.71 -22.61
CA GLU A 300 13.65 -14.52 -22.83
C GLU A 300 14.69 -14.26 -21.72
N PRO A 301 14.92 -15.25 -20.82
CA PRO A 301 14.10 -16.44 -20.60
C PRO A 301 12.79 -16.13 -19.86
N ASN A 302 11.84 -17.06 -19.88
CA ASN A 302 10.70 -17.02 -18.96
C ASN A 302 11.19 -17.28 -17.53
N THR A 303 10.71 -16.48 -16.58
CA THR A 303 11.06 -16.62 -15.16
C THR A 303 9.80 -16.57 -14.32
N ASN A 304 9.71 -17.39 -13.29
CA ASN A 304 8.63 -17.38 -12.31
C ASN A 304 9.19 -17.26 -10.90
N MET A 305 8.55 -16.46 -10.08
CA MET A 305 8.87 -16.28 -8.66
C MET A 305 7.61 -16.48 -7.83
N ILE A 306 7.71 -17.26 -6.78
CA ILE A 306 6.62 -17.50 -5.83
C ILE A 306 7.14 -17.27 -4.42
N ILE A 307 6.39 -16.47 -3.64
CA ILE A 307 6.61 -16.28 -2.20
C ILE A 307 5.36 -16.78 -1.49
N ASN A 308 5.51 -17.84 -0.74
CA ASN A 308 4.43 -18.48 0.00
C ASN A 308 4.37 -17.94 1.43
N ARG A 309 3.16 -17.66 1.92
CA ARG A 309 2.87 -17.27 3.30
C ARG A 309 3.76 -16.11 3.80
N PRO A 310 3.82 -15.00 3.07
CA PRO A 310 4.60 -13.84 3.53
C PRO A 310 3.98 -13.26 4.80
N SER A 311 4.82 -12.90 5.77
CA SER A 311 4.40 -12.08 6.93
C SER A 311 4.24 -10.63 6.49
N THR A 312 3.17 -10.30 5.79
CA THR A 312 3.00 -9.01 5.11
C THR A 312 3.10 -7.81 6.04
N VAL A 313 2.60 -7.92 7.27
CA VAL A 313 2.66 -6.84 8.29
C VAL A 313 4.10 -6.53 8.66
N GLU A 314 4.87 -7.53 9.07
CA GLU A 314 6.27 -7.37 9.46
C GLU A 314 7.15 -6.92 8.30
N LEU A 315 6.93 -7.50 7.10
CA LEU A 315 7.69 -7.14 5.91
C LEU A 315 7.37 -5.71 5.44
N THR A 316 6.13 -5.26 5.53
CA THR A 316 5.77 -3.86 5.29
C THR A 316 6.52 -2.93 6.24
N CYS A 317 6.45 -3.20 7.54
CA CYS A 317 7.05 -2.34 8.56
C CYS A 317 8.60 -2.32 8.46
N ALA A 318 9.21 -3.47 8.19
CA ALA A 318 10.65 -3.55 7.98
C ALA A 318 11.09 -2.75 6.73
N THR A 319 10.33 -2.83 5.64
CA THR A 319 10.61 -2.07 4.41
C THR A 319 10.50 -0.56 4.67
N ILE A 320 9.44 -0.11 5.36
CA ILE A 320 9.27 1.30 5.77
C ILE A 320 10.50 1.78 6.54
N VAL A 321 10.92 1.03 7.57
CA VAL A 321 12.06 1.43 8.41
C VAL A 321 13.38 1.42 7.63
N ASN A 322 13.57 0.47 6.74
CA ASN A 322 14.78 0.39 5.91
C ASN A 322 14.87 1.50 4.86
N ARG A 323 13.74 2.11 4.45
CA ARG A 323 13.70 3.26 3.54
C ARG A 323 13.94 4.61 4.21
N ILE A 324 13.95 4.70 5.54
CA ILE A 324 14.06 5.99 6.25
C ILE A 324 15.26 6.81 5.78
N GLU A 325 16.44 6.20 5.68
CA GLU A 325 17.64 6.91 5.25
C GLU A 325 17.59 7.32 3.77
N ASP A 326 17.00 6.47 2.92
CA ASP A 326 16.80 6.79 1.50
C ASP A 326 15.88 8.02 1.36
N VAL A 327 14.79 8.09 2.14
CA VAL A 327 13.84 9.21 2.13
C VAL A 327 14.50 10.52 2.61
N ILE A 328 15.28 10.46 3.70
CA ILE A 328 15.96 11.64 4.24
C ILE A 328 16.99 12.20 3.25
N ASN A 329 17.60 11.34 2.43
CA ASN A 329 18.65 11.71 1.48
C ASN A 329 18.15 11.88 0.04
N ALA A 330 16.87 11.65 -0.23
CA ALA A 330 16.29 11.82 -1.56
C ALA A 330 16.13 13.31 -1.93
N GLU A 331 15.83 13.57 -3.20
CA GLU A 331 15.43 14.90 -3.66
C GLU A 331 14.13 15.33 -3.00
N SER A 332 13.93 16.65 -2.85
CA SER A 332 12.69 17.17 -2.28
C SER A 332 11.51 16.98 -3.24
N GLY A 333 10.34 16.65 -2.70
CA GLY A 333 9.10 16.44 -3.45
C GLY A 333 8.33 15.22 -2.99
N PHE A 334 7.30 14.84 -3.73
CA PHE A 334 6.68 13.53 -3.63
C PHE A 334 7.48 12.55 -4.51
N VAL A 335 8.40 11.81 -3.90
CA VAL A 335 9.36 10.96 -4.61
C VAL A 335 8.96 9.49 -4.46
N PRO A 336 8.52 8.81 -5.53
CA PRO A 336 8.21 7.38 -5.47
C PRO A 336 9.50 6.58 -5.25
N THR A 337 9.40 5.46 -4.57
CA THR A 337 10.57 4.59 -4.29
C THR A 337 11.17 3.97 -5.55
N SER A 338 10.44 3.99 -6.69
CA SER A 338 10.98 3.65 -8.03
C SER A 338 12.22 4.45 -8.41
N ARG A 339 12.32 5.69 -7.93
CA ARG A 339 13.44 6.63 -8.17
C ARG A 339 14.49 6.60 -7.06
N MET A 340 14.25 5.84 -6.00
CA MET A 340 15.23 5.62 -4.95
C MET A 340 16.16 4.45 -5.30
N GLY A 341 17.29 4.34 -4.58
CA GLY A 341 18.21 3.22 -4.71
C GLY A 341 17.61 1.88 -4.30
N GLU A 342 18.43 0.83 -4.40
CA GLU A 342 18.05 -0.49 -3.93
C GLU A 342 17.73 -0.47 -2.42
N LEU A 343 16.75 -1.28 -2.02
CA LEU A 343 16.38 -1.42 -0.60
C LEU A 343 17.55 -2.03 0.18
N LYS A 344 17.98 -1.36 1.25
CA LYS A 344 19.11 -1.76 2.11
C LYS A 344 18.63 -1.96 3.55
N LYS A 345 19.31 -2.87 4.25
CA LYS A 345 19.06 -3.09 5.68
C LYS A 345 19.81 -2.07 6.53
#